data_9863f03af3ce50048cbbe97b0f872180
#
_entry.id   9863f03af3ce50048cbbe97b0f872180
#
_cell.length_a   1.000
_cell.length_b   1.000
_cell.length_c   1.000
_cell.angle_alpha   90.00
_cell.angle_beta   90.00
_cell.angle_gamma   90.00
#
_symmetry.space_group_name_H-M   'P 1'
#
loop_
_entity.id
_entity.type
_entity.pdbx_description
1 polymer ?
#
loop_
_entity_poly.entity_id
_entity_poly.type
_entity_poly.pdbx_seq_one_letter_code
_entity_poly.pdbx_strand_id
1 'polypeptide(L)'
;MSDLEELIRVLPMVGAESSILDDTNIAHVVAHGHHILSHRTVPGLRVNMEETPDAIIGKMIIDAGVTIAQPIHMCFGLAHPTGVQQIKIDVQVNEGAQARVLSHCLFPFAKAAEHRMQAVMTIGPGASLTYTE
;
A
#
# COMPACT_ATOMS: atom_id res chain seq x y z
N MET A 1 10.04 -12.70 16.64
CA MET A 1 9.91 -11.44 15.87
C MET A 1 8.53 -11.40 15.24
N SER A 2 7.82 -10.29 15.33
CA SER A 2 6.50 -10.15 14.70
C SER A 2 6.64 -10.03 13.18
N ASP A 3 5.54 -10.31 12.46
CA ASP A 3 5.52 -10.14 11.00
C ASP A 3 5.82 -8.70 10.58
N LEU A 4 5.33 -7.72 11.36
CA LEU A 4 5.64 -6.32 11.10
C LEU A 4 7.13 -6.03 11.26
N GLU A 5 7.76 -6.53 12.33
CA GLU A 5 9.19 -6.35 12.56
C GLU A 5 10.02 -7.00 11.44
N GLU A 6 9.61 -8.19 10.96
CA GLU A 6 10.26 -8.85 9.85
C GLU A 6 10.21 -8.01 8.57
N LEU A 7 9.04 -7.46 8.24
CA LEU A 7 8.89 -6.63 7.06
C LEU A 7 9.65 -5.31 7.20
N ILE A 8 9.60 -4.66 8.35
CA ILE A 8 10.33 -3.41 8.60
C ILE A 8 11.84 -3.62 8.43
N ARG A 9 12.36 -4.74 8.92
CA ARG A 9 13.78 -5.05 8.85
C ARG A 9 14.30 -5.14 7.41
N VAL A 10 13.47 -5.57 6.47
CA VAL A 10 13.88 -5.76 5.07
C VAL A 10 13.49 -4.59 4.15
N LEU A 11 12.76 -3.60 4.64
CA LEU A 11 12.39 -2.42 3.83
C LEU A 11 13.59 -1.73 3.17
N PRO A 12 14.73 -1.51 3.85
CA PRO A 12 15.88 -0.87 3.21
C PRO A 12 16.42 -1.64 2.00
N MET A 13 16.19 -2.94 1.92
CA MET A 13 16.64 -3.77 0.80
C MET A 13 15.96 -3.42 -0.52
N VAL A 14 14.79 -2.76 -0.46
CA VAL A 14 14.04 -2.31 -1.64
C VAL A 14 14.01 -0.79 -1.77
N GLY A 15 14.91 -0.10 -1.07
CA GLY A 15 15.02 1.35 -1.13
C GLY A 15 14.00 2.11 -0.27
N ALA A 16 13.32 1.43 0.63
CA ALA A 16 12.37 2.05 1.56
C ALA A 16 12.99 2.26 2.94
N GLU A 17 12.44 3.18 3.71
CA GLU A 17 12.88 3.48 5.07
C GLU A 17 11.76 3.21 6.06
N SER A 18 12.08 2.52 7.16
CA SER A 18 11.08 2.23 8.20
C SER A 18 10.54 3.48 8.89
N SER A 19 11.28 4.59 8.84
CA SER A 19 10.85 5.87 9.43
C SER A 19 9.57 6.43 8.80
N ILE A 20 9.21 6.03 7.58
CA ILE A 20 7.95 6.44 6.95
C ILE A 20 6.74 5.99 7.76
N LEU A 21 6.85 4.90 8.50
CA LEU A 21 5.77 4.36 9.31
C LEU A 21 5.48 5.21 10.56
N ASP A 22 6.45 6.00 10.98
CA ASP A 22 6.35 6.86 12.16
C ASP A 22 6.00 8.31 11.82
N ASP A 23 6.12 8.70 10.56
CA ASP A 23 5.83 10.07 10.13
C ASP A 23 4.33 10.26 9.94
N THR A 24 3.72 11.13 10.74
CA THR A 24 2.28 11.40 10.72
C THR A 24 1.83 12.13 9.46
N ASN A 25 2.74 12.71 8.67
CA ASN A 25 2.43 13.38 7.41
C ASN A 25 2.49 12.44 6.20
N ILE A 26 2.88 11.18 6.41
CA ILE A 26 3.00 10.19 5.36
C ILE A 26 1.97 9.09 5.54
N ALA A 27 1.06 8.98 4.58
CA ALA A 27 0.08 7.89 4.55
C ALA A 27 0.75 6.56 4.17
N HIS A 28 0.34 5.49 4.81
CA HIS A 28 0.87 4.16 4.50
C HIS A 28 -0.15 3.05 4.73
N VAL A 29 0.06 1.94 4.06
CA VAL A 29 -0.58 0.64 4.34
C VAL A 29 0.52 -0.40 4.31
N VAL A 30 0.62 -1.19 5.37
CA VAL A 30 1.55 -2.32 5.46
C VAL A 30 0.74 -3.59 5.68
N ALA A 31 0.92 -4.57 4.80
CA ALA A 31 0.23 -5.85 4.88
C ALA A 31 1.21 -7.01 4.79
N HIS A 32 0.99 -8.02 5.62
CA HIS A 32 1.68 -9.30 5.58
C HIS A 32 0.66 -10.38 5.23
N GLY A 33 0.85 -11.06 4.08
CA GLY A 33 -0.17 -11.97 3.58
C GLY A 33 -1.50 -11.24 3.38
N HIS A 34 -2.56 -11.71 4.04
CA HIS A 34 -3.87 -11.07 3.99
C HIS A 34 -4.20 -10.29 5.28
N HIS A 35 -3.20 -9.91 6.06
CA HIS A 35 -3.36 -9.14 7.28
C HIS A 35 -2.81 -7.72 7.14
N ILE A 36 -3.62 -6.75 7.52
CA ILE A 36 -3.17 -5.35 7.61
C ILE A 36 -2.47 -5.17 8.95
N LEU A 37 -1.18 -4.88 8.90
CA LEU A 37 -0.38 -4.72 10.10
C LEU A 37 -0.32 -3.27 10.59
N SER A 38 -0.37 -2.32 9.67
CA SER A 38 -0.30 -0.90 10.00
C SER A 38 -0.91 -0.09 8.87
N HIS A 39 -1.57 1.00 9.22
CA HIS A 39 -2.06 1.95 8.24
C HIS A 39 -2.18 3.36 8.84
N ARG A 40 -2.09 4.34 7.97
CA ARG A 40 -2.28 5.75 8.33
C ARG A 40 -2.82 6.50 7.13
N THR A 41 -3.80 7.35 7.37
CA THR A 41 -4.30 8.30 6.37
C THR A 41 -3.83 9.71 6.67
N VAL A 42 -3.99 10.59 5.69
CA VAL A 42 -3.76 12.04 5.80
C VAL A 42 -5.02 12.75 5.33
N PRO A 43 -5.20 14.05 5.64
CA PRO A 43 -6.39 14.77 5.18
C PRO A 43 -6.59 14.69 3.67
N GLY A 44 -7.82 14.42 3.24
CA GLY A 44 -8.17 14.28 1.83
C GLY A 44 -7.99 12.88 1.26
N LEU A 45 -7.41 11.96 2.02
CA LEU A 45 -7.26 10.55 1.64
C LEU A 45 -8.16 9.67 2.52
N ARG A 46 -8.97 8.84 1.87
CA ARG A 46 -9.80 7.84 2.54
C ARG A 46 -9.35 6.45 2.09
N VAL A 47 -9.11 5.56 3.06
CA VAL A 47 -8.67 4.19 2.81
C VAL A 47 -9.59 3.24 3.58
N ASN A 48 -10.13 2.25 2.88
CA ASN A 48 -10.89 1.18 3.48
C ASN A 48 -10.32 -0.14 2.98
N MET A 49 -9.78 -0.94 3.90
CA MET A 49 -9.18 -2.24 3.61
C MET A 49 -9.93 -3.33 4.37
N GLU A 50 -10.32 -4.38 3.67
CA GLU A 50 -11.01 -5.53 4.23
C GLU A 50 -10.13 -6.77 4.10
N GLU A 51 -9.93 -7.46 5.21
CA GLU A 51 -9.20 -8.72 5.25
C GLU A 51 -10.17 -9.88 5.01
N THR A 52 -9.84 -10.74 4.05
CA THR A 52 -10.55 -12.00 3.84
C THR A 52 -9.54 -13.15 3.82
N PRO A 53 -9.97 -14.42 3.97
CA PRO A 53 -9.04 -15.54 3.87
C PRO A 53 -8.31 -15.64 2.54
N ASP A 54 -8.93 -15.14 1.46
CA ASP A 54 -8.42 -15.32 0.10
C ASP A 54 -7.79 -14.05 -0.50
N ALA A 55 -8.02 -12.89 0.11
CA ALA A 55 -7.53 -11.61 -0.45
C ALA A 55 -7.64 -10.48 0.58
N ILE A 56 -6.89 -9.42 0.33
CA ILE A 56 -7.19 -8.10 0.87
C ILE A 56 -7.95 -7.34 -0.20
N ILE A 57 -9.11 -6.79 0.16
CA ILE A 57 -9.95 -6.00 -0.73
C ILE A 57 -9.93 -4.56 -0.22
N GLY A 58 -9.43 -3.65 -1.04
CA GLY A 58 -9.23 -2.28 -0.63
C GLY A 58 -9.86 -1.25 -1.54
N LYS A 59 -10.15 -0.09 -0.96
CA LYS A 59 -10.57 1.09 -1.68
C LYS A 59 -9.82 2.30 -1.15
N MET A 60 -9.27 3.09 -2.06
CA MET A 60 -8.55 4.32 -1.76
C MET A 60 -9.18 5.45 -2.54
N ILE A 61 -9.55 6.54 -1.86
CA ILE A 61 -10.19 7.69 -2.48
C ILE A 61 -9.41 8.94 -2.11
N ILE A 62 -8.99 9.70 -3.13
CA ILE A 62 -8.43 11.03 -2.95
C ILE A 62 -9.51 12.03 -3.32
N ASP A 63 -9.89 12.89 -2.36
CA ASP A 63 -10.96 13.83 -2.52
C ASP A 63 -10.67 14.89 -3.59
N ALA A 64 -11.73 15.41 -4.23
CA ALA A 64 -11.59 16.40 -5.29
C ALA A 64 -10.79 17.63 -4.83
N GLY A 65 -9.89 18.11 -5.70
CA GLY A 65 -9.08 19.29 -5.45
C GLY A 65 -7.95 19.12 -4.45
N VAL A 66 -7.77 17.93 -3.89
CA VAL A 66 -6.73 17.65 -2.88
C VAL A 66 -5.41 17.27 -3.56
N THR A 67 -4.32 17.88 -3.10
CA THR A 67 -2.97 17.44 -3.45
C THR A 67 -2.36 16.75 -2.23
N ILE A 68 -2.04 15.48 -2.36
CA ILE A 68 -1.34 14.73 -1.31
C ILE A 68 0.15 15.05 -1.46
N ALA A 69 0.71 15.76 -0.48
CA ALA A 69 2.06 16.33 -0.60
C ALA A 69 3.16 15.26 -0.61
N GLN A 70 3.01 14.24 0.22
CA GLN A 70 3.99 13.16 0.34
C GLN A 70 3.49 11.89 -0.36
N PRO A 71 4.38 11.07 -0.93
CA PRO A 71 3.96 9.78 -1.50
C PRO A 71 3.22 8.92 -0.48
N ILE A 72 2.17 8.25 -0.95
CA ILE A 72 1.45 7.25 -0.18
C ILE A 72 2.22 5.94 -0.32
N HIS A 73 2.64 5.35 0.80
CA HIS A 73 3.42 4.11 0.77
C HIS A 73 2.52 2.90 0.97
N MET A 74 2.61 1.94 0.05
CA MET A 74 1.97 0.64 0.18
C MET A 74 3.06 -0.42 0.25
N CYS A 75 3.12 -1.15 1.36
CA CYS A 75 4.12 -2.18 1.59
C CYS A 75 3.39 -3.53 1.72
N PHE A 76 3.55 -4.37 0.73
CA PHE A 76 2.95 -5.70 0.71
C PHE A 76 4.03 -6.74 0.75
N GLY A 77 3.86 -7.75 1.59
CA GLY A 77 4.89 -8.76 1.69
C GLY A 77 4.42 -10.04 2.36
N LEU A 78 5.32 -11.00 2.35
CA LEU A 78 5.15 -12.28 3.00
C LEU A 78 6.51 -12.74 3.48
N ALA A 79 6.67 -12.85 4.80
CA ALA A 79 7.93 -13.26 5.42
C ALA A 79 8.12 -14.78 5.43
N HIS A 80 7.07 -15.55 5.05
CA HIS A 80 7.14 -17.00 4.99
C HIS A 80 7.68 -17.48 3.64
N PRO A 81 8.37 -18.65 3.58
CA PRO A 81 8.89 -19.18 2.32
C PRO A 81 7.82 -19.55 1.29
N THR A 82 6.61 -19.85 1.75
CA THR A 82 5.49 -20.27 0.90
C THR A 82 4.26 -19.45 1.24
N GLY A 83 3.32 -19.40 0.32
CA GLY A 83 2.04 -18.75 0.53
C GLY A 83 1.59 -17.96 -0.69
N VAL A 84 0.37 -17.43 -0.60
CA VAL A 84 -0.23 -16.59 -1.63
C VAL A 84 -0.69 -15.31 -0.97
N GLN A 85 -0.32 -14.18 -1.58
CA GLN A 85 -0.88 -12.89 -1.22
C GLN A 85 -1.66 -12.36 -2.42
N GLN A 86 -2.94 -12.10 -2.23
CA GLN A 86 -3.79 -11.52 -3.25
C GLN A 86 -4.37 -10.20 -2.77
N ILE A 87 -4.12 -9.14 -3.55
CA ILE A 87 -4.60 -7.79 -3.25
C ILE A 87 -5.49 -7.34 -4.38
N LYS A 88 -6.69 -6.88 -4.04
CA LYS A 88 -7.61 -6.25 -4.98
C LYS A 88 -7.91 -4.85 -4.47
N ILE A 89 -7.51 -3.83 -5.22
CA ILE A 89 -7.65 -2.45 -4.78
C ILE A 89 -8.31 -1.59 -5.86
N ASP A 90 -9.24 -0.75 -5.44
CA ASP A 90 -9.87 0.27 -6.26
C ASP A 90 -9.34 1.63 -5.81
N VAL A 91 -8.71 2.38 -6.71
CA VAL A 91 -8.16 3.70 -6.43
C VAL A 91 -8.95 4.73 -7.22
N GLN A 92 -9.55 5.69 -6.52
CA GLN A 92 -10.27 6.81 -7.14
C GLN A 92 -9.54 8.11 -6.85
N VAL A 93 -9.11 8.80 -7.90
CA VAL A 93 -8.54 10.14 -7.80
C VAL A 93 -9.56 11.11 -8.38
N ASN A 94 -10.25 11.83 -7.51
CA ASN A 94 -11.35 12.69 -7.91
C ASN A 94 -10.87 13.95 -8.63
N GLU A 95 -11.80 14.70 -9.21
CA GLU A 95 -11.52 15.86 -10.05
C GLU A 95 -10.49 16.80 -9.44
N GLY A 96 -9.43 17.12 -10.20
CA GLY A 96 -8.40 18.08 -9.80
C GLY A 96 -7.45 17.59 -8.70
N ALA A 97 -7.62 16.38 -8.19
CA ALA A 97 -6.75 15.82 -7.15
C ALA A 97 -5.42 15.35 -7.73
N GLN A 98 -4.40 15.35 -6.90
CA GLN A 98 -3.05 14.89 -7.28
C GLN A 98 -2.47 14.01 -6.17
N ALA A 99 -1.96 12.85 -6.53
CA ALA A 99 -1.34 11.94 -5.60
C ALA A 99 -0.23 11.12 -6.25
N ARG A 100 0.69 10.65 -5.41
CA ARG A 100 1.75 9.70 -5.79
C ARG A 100 1.67 8.52 -4.85
N VAL A 101 1.80 7.32 -5.41
CA VAL A 101 1.83 6.07 -4.66
C VAL A 101 3.15 5.36 -4.94
N LEU A 102 3.83 4.94 -3.88
CA LEU A 102 4.99 4.06 -3.95
C LEU A 102 4.60 2.72 -3.33
N SER A 103 4.66 1.67 -4.13
CA SER A 103 4.36 0.31 -3.68
C SER A 103 5.65 -0.48 -3.56
N HIS A 104 5.84 -1.13 -2.41
CA HIS A 104 6.98 -1.98 -2.12
C HIS A 104 6.48 -3.40 -1.90
N CYS A 105 7.03 -4.35 -2.64
CA CYS A 105 6.68 -5.77 -2.54
C CYS A 105 7.87 -6.54 -1.99
N LEU A 106 7.68 -7.25 -0.87
CA LEU A 106 8.75 -7.83 -0.06
C LEU A 106 8.51 -9.32 0.16
N PHE A 107 9.33 -10.14 -0.47
CA PHE A 107 9.28 -11.60 -0.31
C PHE A 107 10.68 -12.13 -0.02
N PRO A 108 11.26 -11.77 1.15
CA PRO A 108 12.69 -11.98 1.42
C PRO A 108 13.11 -13.44 1.51
N PHE A 109 12.18 -14.34 1.88
CA PHE A 109 12.48 -15.76 2.09
C PHE A 109 11.74 -16.67 1.12
N ALA A 110 11.21 -16.13 0.02
CA ALA A 110 10.36 -16.86 -0.89
C ALA A 110 11.06 -18.07 -1.50
N LYS A 111 10.38 -19.22 -1.45
CA LYS A 111 10.72 -20.43 -2.19
C LYS A 111 9.59 -20.79 -3.16
N ALA A 112 8.34 -20.71 -2.70
CA ALA A 112 7.15 -20.97 -3.49
C ALA A 112 6.04 -19.99 -3.06
N ALA A 113 6.35 -18.69 -3.05
CA ALA A 113 5.40 -17.66 -2.72
C ALA A 113 4.82 -17.04 -4.01
N GLU A 114 3.59 -16.60 -3.93
CA GLU A 114 2.90 -15.95 -5.02
C GLU A 114 2.29 -14.63 -4.54
N HIS A 115 2.49 -13.58 -5.32
CA HIS A 115 1.87 -12.28 -5.10
C HIS A 115 1.05 -11.93 -6.32
N ARG A 116 -0.24 -11.67 -6.10
CA ARG A 116 -1.17 -11.22 -7.15
C ARG A 116 -1.77 -9.90 -6.72
N MET A 117 -1.65 -8.89 -7.56
CA MET A 117 -2.28 -7.61 -7.32
C MET A 117 -3.12 -7.21 -8.52
N GLN A 118 -4.38 -6.87 -8.25
CA GLN A 118 -5.29 -6.30 -9.23
C GLN A 118 -5.70 -4.91 -8.73
N ALA A 119 -5.41 -3.89 -9.52
CA ALA A 119 -5.78 -2.53 -9.20
C ALA A 119 -6.64 -1.95 -10.32
N VAL A 120 -7.72 -1.30 -9.94
CA VAL A 120 -8.54 -0.48 -10.84
C VAL A 120 -8.34 0.96 -10.43
N MET A 121 -7.89 1.79 -11.37
CA MET A 121 -7.60 3.20 -11.10
C MET A 121 -8.53 4.08 -11.93
N THR A 122 -9.34 4.88 -11.25
CA THR A 122 -10.25 5.83 -11.87
C THR A 122 -9.74 7.24 -11.61
N ILE A 123 -9.37 7.94 -12.67
CA ILE A 123 -8.77 9.27 -12.59
C ILE A 123 -9.76 10.27 -13.15
N GLY A 124 -10.23 11.20 -12.31
CA GLY A 124 -11.20 12.22 -12.68
C GLY A 124 -10.61 13.32 -13.56
N PRO A 125 -11.46 14.22 -14.08
CA PRO A 125 -11.01 15.34 -14.91
C PRO A 125 -9.97 16.21 -14.20
N GLY A 126 -8.83 16.50 -14.86
CA GLY A 126 -7.77 17.31 -14.29
C GLY A 126 -7.02 16.69 -13.12
N ALA A 127 -7.31 15.44 -12.76
CA ALA A 127 -6.62 14.72 -11.71
C ALA A 127 -5.38 14.01 -12.26
N SER A 128 -4.44 13.71 -11.37
CA SER A 128 -3.26 12.92 -11.71
C SER A 128 -2.88 11.95 -10.60
N LEU A 129 -2.41 10.78 -11.01
CA LEU A 129 -1.87 9.76 -10.13
C LEU A 129 -0.57 9.24 -10.72
N THR A 130 0.50 9.28 -9.93
CA THR A 130 1.75 8.58 -10.26
C THR A 130 1.85 7.36 -9.39
N TYR A 131 1.95 6.20 -10.00
CA TYR A 131 2.08 4.92 -9.31
C TYR A 131 3.41 4.29 -9.67
N THR A 132 4.22 3.95 -8.66
CA THR A 132 5.54 3.35 -8.82
C THR A 132 5.65 2.10 -7.94
N GLU A 133 6.16 1.03 -8.51
CA GLU A 133 6.50 -0.21 -7.80
C GLU A 133 8.00 -0.45 -7.78
#